data_f5e3068cfdd114394fccaaa92b097725
#
_entry.id   f5e3068cfdd114394fccaaa92b097725
#
_cell.length_a   1.000
_cell.length_b   1.000
_cell.length_c   1.000
_cell.angle_alpha   90.00
_cell.angle_beta   90.00
_cell.angle_gamma   90.00
#
_symmetry.space_group_name_H-M   'P 1'
#
loop_
_entity.id
_entity.type
_entity.pdbx_description
1 polymer ?
#
loop_
_entity_poly.entity_id
_entity_poly.type
_entity_poly.pdbx_seq_one_letter_code
_entity_poly.pdbx_strand_id
1 'polypeptide(L)'
;MPRKALRKTAARSKNALGKTPQGVLPPPGEGKRGEQGYLAYLLRQAQGATRLATERSLADLGVTSPQFVVLTMLKAYPGLSGADLARVAMLTPQTVGVIIRNLERDGAIRKTPHPVHGRMLQWKVTPRGAALLARCRRRAQAIERRLAAGLSASAQRLIRRWLAGIATDL
;
A
#
# COMPACT_ATOMS: atom_id res chain seq x y z
N MET A 1 -40.08 57.06 37.86
CA MET A 1 -39.67 57.88 36.71
C MET A 1 -38.21 57.72 36.44
N PRO A 2 -37.73 57.56 35.18
CA PRO A 2 -38.43 57.50 33.90
C PRO A 2 -38.01 56.28 33.01
N ARG A 3 -38.88 55.96 32.09
CA ARG A 3 -38.72 55.18 30.89
C ARG A 3 -37.67 55.82 29.96
N LYS A 4 -36.74 55.02 29.41
CA LYS A 4 -36.17 55.15 28.04
C LYS A 4 -35.01 54.14 27.90
N ALA A 5 -35.23 53.11 27.13
CA ALA A 5 -34.26 52.51 26.23
C ALA A 5 -34.78 51.17 25.65
N LEU A 6 -35.78 51.31 24.83
CA LEU A 6 -36.21 50.22 23.95
C LEU A 6 -36.29 50.85 22.55
N ARG A 7 -35.21 50.71 21.80
CA ARG A 7 -35.15 50.82 20.30
C ARG A 7 -33.71 50.97 19.84
N LYS A 8 -33.07 49.83 19.59
CA LYS A 8 -32.00 49.72 18.59
C LYS A 8 -31.47 48.29 18.53
N THR A 9 -32.26 47.39 17.95
CA THR A 9 -31.76 46.08 17.52
C THR A 9 -32.63 45.58 16.39
N ALA A 10 -32.56 46.24 15.26
CA ALA A 10 -33.16 45.73 14.03
C ALA A 10 -32.50 46.36 12.82
N ALA A 11 -31.25 46.09 12.60
CA ALA A 11 -30.61 46.38 11.30
C ALA A 11 -29.21 45.74 11.24
N ARG A 12 -29.13 44.40 11.26
CA ARG A 12 -27.91 43.75 10.83
C ARG A 12 -28.18 42.27 10.48
N SER A 13 -28.93 42.07 9.43
CA SER A 13 -29.00 40.77 8.84
C SER A 13 -29.39 40.86 7.37
N LYS A 14 -28.48 41.34 6.54
CA LYS A 14 -28.50 41.18 5.10
C LYS A 14 -27.10 41.45 4.56
N ASN A 15 -26.18 40.53 4.71
CA ASN A 15 -25.04 40.27 3.81
C ASN A 15 -24.12 39.17 4.38
N ALA A 16 -24.60 37.94 4.32
CA ALA A 16 -23.75 36.77 4.51
C ALA A 16 -24.23 35.66 3.55
N LEU A 17 -24.47 36.04 2.30
CA LEU A 17 -24.51 35.10 1.20
C LEU A 17 -23.10 35.02 0.64
N GLY A 18 -22.38 33.95 0.97
CA GLY A 18 -21.21 33.67 0.20
C GLY A 18 -19.96 33.39 1.00
N LYS A 19 -19.83 32.21 1.39
CA LYS A 19 -18.67 31.31 1.28
C LYS A 19 -19.13 30.04 1.99
N THR A 20 -19.48 29.04 1.22
CA THR A 20 -19.59 27.67 1.75
C THR A 20 -18.32 27.44 2.58
N PRO A 21 -18.44 27.04 3.87
CA PRO A 21 -17.23 26.77 4.64
C PRO A 21 -16.42 25.75 3.87
N GLN A 22 -15.21 26.11 3.46
CA GLN A 22 -14.29 25.13 2.90
C GLN A 22 -14.12 24.05 3.96
N GLY A 23 -14.55 22.83 3.64
CA GLY A 23 -14.47 21.72 4.56
C GLY A 23 -13.03 21.56 5.04
N VAL A 24 -12.79 21.75 6.33
CA VAL A 24 -11.48 21.53 6.93
C VAL A 24 -11.22 20.03 6.89
N LEU A 25 -10.26 19.63 6.05
CA LEU A 25 -9.83 18.23 5.98
C LEU A 25 -9.08 17.88 7.27
N PRO A 26 -9.58 16.94 8.10
CA PRO A 26 -8.87 16.53 9.31
C PRO A 26 -7.53 15.88 8.94
N PRO A 27 -6.47 16.11 9.73
CA PRO A 27 -5.18 15.45 9.51
C PRO A 27 -5.30 13.93 9.67
N PRO A 28 -4.33 13.15 9.13
CA PRO A 28 -4.28 11.70 9.37
C PRO A 28 -4.20 11.40 10.87
N GLY A 29 -4.98 10.42 11.32
CA GLY A 29 -5.06 10.03 12.73
C GLY A 29 -6.20 10.70 13.51
N GLU A 30 -6.91 11.66 12.92
CA GLU A 30 -8.00 12.36 13.60
C GLU A 30 -9.37 12.03 12.99
N GLY A 31 -10.41 12.04 13.82
CA GLY A 31 -11.80 11.81 13.44
C GLY A 31 -11.99 10.54 12.62
N LYS A 32 -12.70 10.65 11.49
CA LYS A 32 -12.89 9.52 10.56
C LYS A 32 -11.62 9.06 9.85
N ARG A 33 -10.55 9.85 9.87
CA ARG A 33 -9.21 9.45 9.41
C ARG A 33 -8.36 8.82 10.50
N GLY A 34 -8.86 8.74 11.75
CA GLY A 34 -8.31 8.06 12.91
C GLY A 34 -9.20 6.92 13.37
N GLU A 35 -9.16 6.61 14.64
CA GLU A 35 -9.85 5.47 15.26
C GLU A 35 -11.38 5.44 15.05
N GLN A 36 -11.99 6.58 14.75
CA GLN A 36 -13.43 6.65 14.42
C GLN A 36 -13.76 6.25 12.97
N GLY A 37 -12.76 5.90 12.15
CA GLY A 37 -12.93 5.48 10.77
C GLY A 37 -13.46 4.05 10.68
N TYR A 38 -14.16 3.75 9.57
CA TYR A 38 -14.51 2.36 9.25
C TYR A 38 -13.24 1.55 8.96
N LEU A 39 -13.21 0.28 9.37
CA LEU A 39 -12.08 -0.62 9.19
C LEU A 39 -11.58 -0.68 7.74
N ALA A 40 -12.49 -0.81 6.77
CA ALA A 40 -12.12 -0.84 5.35
C ALA A 40 -11.42 0.45 4.90
N TYR A 41 -11.85 1.61 5.41
CA TYR A 41 -11.20 2.88 5.11
C TYR A 41 -9.82 2.99 5.76
N LEU A 42 -9.68 2.54 7.01
CA LEU A 42 -8.40 2.53 7.73
C LEU A 42 -7.39 1.59 7.08
N LEU A 43 -7.83 0.40 6.66
CA LEU A 43 -7.01 -0.54 5.88
C LEU A 43 -6.51 0.09 4.58
N ARG A 44 -7.38 0.78 3.85
CA ARG A 44 -7.00 1.50 2.63
C ARG A 44 -5.98 2.61 2.91
N GLN A 45 -6.16 3.39 3.98
CA GLN A 45 -5.18 4.41 4.39
C GLN A 45 -3.83 3.80 4.75
N ALA A 46 -3.83 2.74 5.57
CA ALA A 46 -2.63 2.05 5.98
C ALA A 46 -1.88 1.47 4.78
N GLN A 47 -2.59 0.81 3.85
CA GLN A 47 -2.04 0.29 2.61
C GLN A 47 -1.42 1.39 1.76
N GLY A 48 -2.11 2.52 1.57
CA GLY A 48 -1.59 3.66 0.80
C GLY A 48 -0.33 4.26 1.41
N ALA A 49 -0.31 4.45 2.73
CA ALA A 49 0.84 4.96 3.46
C ALA A 49 2.05 4.01 3.38
N THR A 50 1.81 2.71 3.56
CA THR A 50 2.83 1.66 3.48
C THR A 50 3.41 1.56 2.07
N ARG A 51 2.56 1.59 1.03
CA ARG A 51 2.98 1.59 -0.37
C ARG A 51 3.89 2.79 -0.66
N LEU A 52 3.48 3.99 -0.29
CA LEU A 52 4.26 5.21 -0.51
C LEU A 52 5.61 5.19 0.23
N ALA A 53 5.63 4.69 1.47
CA ALA A 53 6.86 4.50 2.24
C ALA A 53 7.79 3.51 1.54
N THR A 54 7.26 2.40 1.01
CA THR A 54 8.02 1.40 0.27
C THR A 54 8.59 1.99 -1.02
N GLU A 55 7.79 2.70 -1.82
CA GLU A 55 8.25 3.35 -3.05
C GLU A 55 9.41 4.32 -2.79
N ARG A 56 9.27 5.19 -1.78
CA ARG A 56 10.34 6.11 -1.39
C ARG A 56 11.61 5.39 -0.94
N SER A 57 11.45 4.29 -0.20
CA SER A 57 12.57 3.49 0.31
C SER A 57 13.32 2.73 -0.78
N LEU A 58 12.68 2.43 -1.91
CA LEU A 58 13.24 1.67 -3.03
C LEU A 58 13.69 2.56 -4.19
N ALA A 59 13.43 3.86 -4.16
CA ALA A 59 13.66 4.77 -5.28
C ALA A 59 15.12 4.78 -5.75
N ASP A 60 16.08 4.78 -4.84
CA ASP A 60 17.52 4.73 -5.13
C ASP A 60 18.00 3.39 -5.70
N LEU A 61 17.18 2.35 -5.63
CA LEU A 61 17.46 1.04 -6.21
C LEU A 61 16.86 0.90 -7.63
N GLY A 62 16.11 1.88 -8.10
CA GLY A 62 15.40 1.82 -9.38
C GLY A 62 14.28 0.78 -9.42
N VAL A 63 13.74 0.38 -8.27
CA VAL A 63 12.71 -0.66 -8.15
C VAL A 63 11.42 -0.06 -7.63
N THR A 64 10.31 -0.31 -8.33
CA THR A 64 8.98 0.07 -7.85
C THR A 64 8.44 -0.94 -6.84
N SER A 65 7.48 -0.52 -6.01
CA SER A 65 6.82 -1.42 -5.05
C SER A 65 6.21 -2.67 -5.73
N PRO A 66 5.49 -2.58 -6.86
CA PRO A 66 5.00 -3.75 -7.57
C PRO A 66 6.12 -4.68 -8.10
N GLN A 67 7.23 -4.14 -8.61
CA GLN A 67 8.38 -4.96 -9.03
C GLN A 67 9.00 -5.72 -7.85
N PHE A 68 9.12 -5.08 -6.69
CA PHE A 68 9.59 -5.73 -5.46
C PHE A 68 8.67 -6.88 -5.03
N VAL A 69 7.33 -6.68 -5.09
CA VAL A 69 6.36 -7.74 -4.80
C VAL A 69 6.52 -8.91 -5.77
N VAL A 70 6.58 -8.66 -7.07
CA VAL A 70 6.75 -9.70 -8.11
C VAL A 70 8.05 -10.48 -7.90
N LEU A 71 9.18 -9.81 -7.67
CA LEU A 71 10.45 -10.48 -7.36
C LEU A 71 10.36 -11.34 -6.09
N THR A 72 9.66 -10.84 -5.07
CA THR A 72 9.47 -11.56 -3.80
C THR A 72 8.66 -12.83 -4.03
N MET A 73 7.55 -12.77 -4.79
CA MET A 73 6.69 -13.90 -5.10
C MET A 73 7.40 -14.93 -5.97
N LEU A 74 8.13 -14.50 -7.01
CA LEU A 74 8.94 -15.41 -7.85
C LEU A 74 10.02 -16.14 -7.07
N LYS A 75 10.60 -15.49 -6.05
CA LYS A 75 11.60 -16.13 -5.17
C LYS A 75 10.97 -17.08 -4.17
N ALA A 76 9.78 -16.75 -3.64
CA ALA A 76 9.07 -17.57 -2.67
C ALA A 76 8.39 -18.78 -3.30
N TYR A 77 7.85 -18.63 -4.50
CA TYR A 77 7.06 -19.62 -5.23
C TYR A 77 7.60 -19.83 -6.65
N PRO A 78 8.69 -20.59 -6.80
CA PRO A 78 9.27 -20.87 -8.11
C PRO A 78 8.28 -21.63 -9.02
N GLY A 79 8.22 -21.27 -10.29
CA GLY A 79 7.38 -21.97 -11.27
C GLY A 79 5.97 -21.42 -11.45
N LEU A 80 5.59 -20.34 -10.76
CA LEU A 80 4.30 -19.70 -10.96
C LEU A 80 4.12 -19.27 -12.44
N SER A 81 2.92 -19.50 -12.97
CA SER A 81 2.48 -18.90 -14.23
C SER A 81 2.30 -17.39 -14.08
N GLY A 82 2.21 -16.66 -15.20
CA GLY A 82 1.92 -15.21 -15.15
C GLY A 82 0.56 -14.90 -14.51
N ALA A 83 -0.43 -15.77 -14.70
CA ALA A 83 -1.75 -15.62 -14.08
C ALA A 83 -1.71 -15.86 -12.57
N ASP A 84 -0.99 -16.91 -12.12
CA ASP A 84 -0.83 -17.18 -10.70
C ASP A 84 -0.03 -16.07 -10.02
N LEU A 85 1.02 -15.58 -10.68
CA LEU A 85 1.81 -14.46 -10.19
C LEU A 85 0.98 -13.18 -10.04
N ALA A 86 0.07 -12.91 -10.98
CA ALA A 86 -0.85 -11.79 -10.89
C ALA A 86 -1.78 -11.93 -9.67
N ARG A 87 -2.30 -13.13 -9.44
CA ARG A 87 -3.17 -13.44 -8.31
C ARG A 87 -2.46 -13.27 -6.97
N VAL A 88 -1.28 -13.87 -6.80
CA VAL A 88 -0.55 -13.78 -5.53
C VAL A 88 0.07 -12.41 -5.27
N ALA A 89 0.35 -11.64 -6.33
CA ALA A 89 0.84 -10.27 -6.21
C ALA A 89 -0.29 -9.24 -6.07
N MET A 90 -1.55 -9.65 -6.18
CA MET A 90 -2.73 -8.77 -6.20
C MET A 90 -2.61 -7.67 -7.28
N LEU A 91 -2.18 -8.08 -8.47
CA LEU A 91 -1.99 -7.20 -9.64
C LEU A 91 -2.80 -7.74 -10.82
N THR A 92 -3.04 -6.89 -11.82
CA THR A 92 -3.62 -7.35 -13.08
C THR A 92 -2.60 -8.14 -13.91
N PRO A 93 -3.03 -9.12 -14.72
CA PRO A 93 -2.13 -9.84 -15.63
C PRO A 93 -1.34 -8.91 -16.55
N GLN A 94 -1.96 -7.83 -17.02
CA GLN A 94 -1.31 -6.81 -17.85
C GLN A 94 -0.16 -6.12 -17.11
N THR A 95 -0.40 -5.70 -15.84
CA THR A 95 0.62 -5.08 -14.99
C THR A 95 1.78 -6.04 -14.75
N VAL A 96 1.49 -7.30 -14.43
CA VAL A 96 2.52 -8.34 -14.25
C VAL A 96 3.31 -8.56 -15.54
N GLY A 97 2.65 -8.60 -16.70
CA GLY A 97 3.32 -8.72 -17.99
C GLY A 97 4.33 -7.60 -18.26
N VAL A 98 3.98 -6.35 -17.91
CA VAL A 98 4.91 -5.20 -18.03
C VAL A 98 6.08 -5.35 -17.05
N ILE A 99 5.79 -5.69 -15.79
CA ILE A 99 6.81 -5.85 -14.75
C ILE A 99 7.81 -6.95 -15.15
N ILE A 100 7.33 -8.10 -15.62
CA ILE A 100 8.17 -9.22 -16.04
C ILE A 100 9.10 -8.80 -17.18
N ARG A 101 8.59 -8.12 -18.21
CA ARG A 101 9.43 -7.62 -19.32
C ARG A 101 10.52 -6.68 -18.81
N ASN A 102 10.20 -5.79 -17.90
CA ASN A 102 11.19 -4.86 -17.31
C ASN A 102 12.26 -5.61 -16.50
N LEU A 103 11.84 -6.51 -15.61
CA LEU A 103 12.75 -7.30 -14.78
C LEU A 103 13.65 -8.24 -15.62
N GLU A 104 13.12 -8.77 -16.73
CA GLU A 104 13.87 -9.60 -17.67
C GLU A 104 14.89 -8.76 -18.44
N ARG A 105 14.48 -7.61 -19.01
CA ARG A 105 15.38 -6.64 -19.65
C ARG A 105 16.52 -6.21 -18.75
N ASP A 106 16.22 -5.98 -17.46
CA ASP A 106 17.19 -5.54 -16.47
C ASP A 106 18.05 -6.70 -15.93
N GLY A 107 17.84 -7.92 -16.41
CA GLY A 107 18.58 -9.13 -16.05
C GLY A 107 18.30 -9.64 -14.64
N ALA A 108 17.23 -9.17 -13.97
CA ALA A 108 16.84 -9.60 -12.63
C ALA A 108 16.15 -10.98 -12.64
N ILE A 109 15.46 -11.30 -13.72
CA ILE A 109 14.84 -12.61 -13.96
C ILE A 109 15.21 -13.12 -15.35
N ARG A 110 15.00 -14.41 -15.58
CA ARG A 110 15.16 -15.04 -16.90
C ARG A 110 14.08 -16.07 -17.13
N LYS A 111 13.70 -16.28 -18.38
CA LYS A 111 12.87 -17.40 -18.80
C LYS A 111 13.67 -18.70 -18.77
N THR A 112 13.04 -19.77 -18.31
CA THR A 112 13.58 -21.13 -18.34
C THR A 112 12.45 -22.08 -18.70
N PRO A 113 12.75 -23.22 -19.40
CA PRO A 113 11.77 -24.28 -19.57
C PRO A 113 11.26 -24.79 -18.22
N HIS A 114 9.98 -25.13 -18.17
CA HIS A 114 9.41 -25.78 -16.99
C HIS A 114 9.99 -27.20 -16.86
N PRO A 115 10.44 -27.65 -15.67
CA PRO A 115 11.16 -28.91 -15.53
C PRO A 115 10.31 -30.13 -15.89
N VAL A 116 8.98 -30.06 -15.74
CA VAL A 116 8.07 -31.18 -16.04
C VAL A 116 7.35 -30.98 -17.39
N HIS A 117 7.05 -29.73 -17.77
CA HIS A 117 6.32 -29.41 -19.00
C HIS A 117 7.19 -28.51 -19.88
N GLY A 118 8.18 -29.09 -20.55
CA GLY A 118 9.23 -28.39 -21.29
C GLY A 118 8.76 -27.33 -22.31
N ARG A 119 7.51 -27.39 -22.79
CA ARG A 119 6.89 -26.36 -23.64
C ARG A 119 6.42 -25.12 -22.87
N MET A 120 6.24 -25.24 -21.56
CA MET A 120 5.85 -24.09 -20.70
C MET A 120 7.10 -23.36 -20.23
N LEU A 121 7.07 -22.05 -20.32
CA LEU A 121 8.14 -21.20 -19.81
C LEU A 121 7.79 -20.71 -18.43
N GLN A 122 8.78 -20.71 -17.54
CA GLN A 122 8.70 -20.13 -16.20
C GLN A 122 9.79 -19.08 -16.02
N TRP A 123 9.57 -18.15 -15.10
CA TRP A 123 10.58 -17.16 -14.74
C TRP A 123 11.35 -17.61 -13.51
N LYS A 124 12.67 -17.45 -13.56
CA LYS A 124 13.56 -17.69 -12.42
C LYS A 124 14.33 -16.41 -12.10
N VAL A 125 14.45 -16.13 -10.81
CA VAL A 125 15.26 -15.02 -10.32
C VAL A 125 16.73 -15.35 -10.55
N THR A 126 17.47 -14.45 -11.20
CA THR A 126 18.92 -14.59 -11.45
C THR A 126 19.73 -14.25 -10.20
N PRO A 127 21.04 -14.54 -10.16
CA PRO A 127 21.93 -14.06 -9.10
C PRO A 127 21.86 -12.53 -8.93
N ARG A 128 21.82 -11.77 -10.03
CA ARG A 128 21.65 -10.31 -10.02
C ARG A 128 20.30 -9.92 -9.40
N GLY A 129 19.21 -10.58 -9.78
CA GLY A 129 17.89 -10.35 -9.20
C GLY A 129 17.82 -10.71 -7.71
N ALA A 130 18.50 -11.78 -7.29
CA ALA A 130 18.58 -12.17 -5.89
C ALA A 130 19.33 -11.12 -5.05
N ALA A 131 20.45 -10.59 -5.57
CA ALA A 131 21.19 -9.50 -4.92
C ALA A 131 20.35 -8.22 -4.82
N LEU A 132 19.62 -7.86 -5.89
CA LEU A 132 18.68 -6.73 -5.89
C LEU A 132 17.57 -6.93 -4.86
N LEU A 133 16.95 -8.11 -4.85
CA LEU A 133 15.90 -8.47 -3.89
C LEU A 133 16.39 -8.39 -2.44
N ALA A 134 17.62 -8.84 -2.17
CA ALA A 134 18.22 -8.73 -0.83
C ALA A 134 18.37 -7.26 -0.38
N ARG A 135 18.77 -6.36 -1.30
CA ARG A 135 18.83 -4.92 -1.03
C ARG A 135 17.45 -4.35 -0.74
N CYS A 136 16.44 -4.68 -1.57
CA CYS A 136 15.06 -4.26 -1.36
C CYS A 136 14.51 -4.75 -0.01
N ARG A 137 14.76 -6.02 0.35
CA ARG A 137 14.32 -6.58 1.64
C ARG A 137 14.89 -5.84 2.84
N ARG A 138 16.16 -5.44 2.81
CA ARG A 138 16.74 -4.63 3.90
C ARG A 138 16.01 -3.30 4.08
N ARG A 139 15.62 -2.65 2.97
CA ARG A 139 14.82 -1.42 2.99
C ARG A 139 13.41 -1.66 3.54
N ALA A 140 12.75 -2.69 3.05
CA ALA A 140 11.40 -3.07 3.51
C ALA A 140 11.37 -3.44 4.99
N GLN A 141 12.39 -4.13 5.52
CA GLN A 141 12.52 -4.45 6.95
C GLN A 141 12.53 -3.22 7.85
N ALA A 142 13.06 -2.08 7.38
CA ALA A 142 13.01 -0.84 8.14
C ALA A 142 11.56 -0.32 8.27
N ILE A 143 10.75 -0.50 7.22
CA ILE A 143 9.32 -0.16 7.24
C ILE A 143 8.57 -1.12 8.17
N GLU A 144 8.84 -2.43 8.07
CA GLU A 144 8.24 -3.44 8.97
C GLU A 144 8.52 -3.12 10.45
N ARG A 145 9.75 -2.74 10.80
CA ARG A 145 10.07 -2.32 12.18
C ARG A 145 9.28 -1.10 12.61
N ARG A 146 9.05 -0.13 11.71
CA ARG A 146 8.24 1.06 12.01
C ARG A 146 6.77 0.72 12.19
N LEU A 147 6.23 -0.19 11.38
CA LEU A 147 4.84 -0.67 11.51
C LEU A 147 4.63 -1.45 12.82
N ALA A 148 5.65 -2.18 13.25
CA ALA A 148 5.61 -2.96 14.49
C ALA A 148 5.93 -2.12 15.75
N ALA A 149 6.39 -0.88 15.61
CA ALA A 149 6.79 -0.04 16.72
C ALA A 149 5.62 0.20 17.68
N GLY A 150 5.85 0.03 18.96
CA GLY A 150 4.82 0.18 20.01
C GLY A 150 3.86 -1.00 20.17
N LEU A 151 3.94 -2.02 19.32
CA LEU A 151 3.11 -3.23 19.42
C LEU A 151 3.84 -4.35 20.17
N SER A 152 3.18 -4.94 21.14
CA SER A 152 3.66 -6.17 21.79
C SER A 152 3.72 -7.34 20.79
N ALA A 153 4.50 -8.36 21.07
CA ALA A 153 4.57 -9.55 20.22
C ALA A 153 3.20 -10.26 20.07
N SER A 154 2.36 -10.23 21.09
CA SER A 154 0.99 -10.75 21.04
C SER A 154 0.09 -9.93 20.12
N ALA A 155 0.15 -8.60 20.21
CA ALA A 155 -0.59 -7.71 19.33
C ALA A 155 -0.18 -7.88 17.85
N GLN A 156 1.12 -7.99 17.58
CA GLN A 156 1.62 -8.25 16.23
C GLN A 156 1.10 -9.58 15.67
N ARG A 157 1.07 -10.65 16.49
CA ARG A 157 0.52 -11.96 16.07
C ARG A 157 -0.98 -11.89 15.81
N LEU A 158 -1.72 -11.16 16.65
CA LEU A 158 -3.16 -10.96 16.47
C LEU A 158 -3.45 -10.23 15.17
N ILE A 159 -2.79 -9.10 14.93
CA ILE A 159 -2.96 -8.29 13.71
C ILE A 159 -2.62 -9.12 12.46
N ARG A 160 -1.52 -9.87 12.45
CA ARG A 160 -1.15 -10.70 11.31
C ARG A 160 -2.20 -11.77 11.01
N ARG A 161 -2.73 -12.46 12.03
CA ARG A 161 -3.81 -13.44 11.86
C ARG A 161 -5.07 -12.80 11.32
N TRP A 162 -5.46 -11.66 11.89
CA TRP A 162 -6.65 -10.95 11.46
C TRP A 162 -6.54 -10.47 10.00
N LEU A 163 -5.42 -9.83 9.62
CA LEU A 163 -5.18 -9.41 8.23
C LEU A 163 -5.15 -10.59 7.25
N ALA A 164 -4.56 -11.72 7.65
CA ALA A 164 -4.54 -12.91 6.81
C ALA A 164 -5.94 -13.52 6.65
N GLY A 165 -6.77 -13.52 7.72
CA GLY A 165 -8.15 -14.00 7.67
C GLY A 165 -9.03 -13.19 6.73
N ILE A 166 -8.91 -11.87 6.70
CA ILE A 166 -9.67 -11.02 5.77
C ILE A 166 -9.51 -11.48 4.31
N ALA A 167 -8.31 -11.92 3.93
CA ALA A 167 -8.03 -12.35 2.55
C ALA A 167 -8.69 -13.71 2.18
N THR A 168 -9.17 -14.46 3.17
CA THR A 168 -9.84 -15.74 2.96
C THR A 168 -11.36 -15.65 3.15
N ASP A 169 -11.83 -14.68 3.94
CA ASP A 169 -13.22 -14.63 4.40
C ASP A 169 -14.06 -13.63 3.58
N LEU A 170 -13.42 -12.78 2.76
CA LEU A 170 -14.04 -11.83 1.83
C LEU A 170 -13.76 -12.19 0.37
#